data_2caeff7b7686d835aaa5993e9ee65bbb
#
_entry.id   2caeff7b7686d835aaa5993e9ee65bbb
#
_cell.length_a   1.000
_cell.length_b   1.000
_cell.length_c   1.000
_cell.angle_alpha   90.00
_cell.angle_beta   90.00
_cell.angle_gamma   90.00
#
_symmetry.space_group_name_H-M   'P 1'
#
loop_
_entity.id
_entity.type
_entity.pdbx_description
1 polymer ?
#
loop_
_entity_poly.entity_id
_entity_poly.type
_entity_poly.pdbx_seq_one_letter_code
_entity_poly.pdbx_strand_id
1 'polypeptide(L)'
;MLTSIIGFPRVGNLRELKFATEKYFKHQISQERLQTVAKEIREKQWRLLKENGIDLIPSNDFSFYDTLLDSAALFNIIPSRYKELNLSDLDTYFAMSRGYQGNHGDVRALAMKKWFNTNYHYMVPEIEDDTDIKLTGTKLFDEFHEALHLGILTKPVITGPFTLLKLIRYTGEKQLPDFVEPMIHAYEDLISKAQGTEISWIQFDEPYLVHDLSSDDIALFKKIYTLLLAKKGNLKVLVQTYFGDVRDIYHELTSLDFDGIGLDFIEGKETKSLIKKEGFPKNKLNM
;
A
#
# COMPACT_ATOMS: atom_id res chain seq x y z
N MET A 1 -7.28 19.75 15.89
CA MET A 1 -6.16 18.82 15.61
C MET A 1 -6.81 17.53 15.17
N LEU A 2 -6.38 16.95 14.03
CA LEU A 2 -6.87 15.65 13.60
C LEU A 2 -5.96 14.54 14.15
N THR A 3 -6.56 13.45 14.57
CA THR A 3 -5.85 12.25 14.99
C THR A 3 -5.86 11.21 13.86
N SER A 4 -4.76 10.51 13.65
CA SER A 4 -4.62 9.47 12.63
C SER A 4 -3.72 8.35 13.13
N ILE A 5 -3.87 7.18 12.53
CA ILE A 5 -2.89 6.10 12.63
C ILE A 5 -2.45 5.67 11.23
N ILE A 6 -1.24 5.14 11.13
CA ILE A 6 -0.66 4.67 9.85
C ILE A 6 -1.43 3.44 9.34
N GLY A 7 -1.68 2.48 10.22
CA GLY A 7 -2.39 1.24 9.98
C GLY A 7 -2.61 0.48 11.28
N PHE A 8 -3.27 -0.66 11.22
CA PHE A 8 -3.58 -1.50 12.38
C PHE A 8 -3.03 -2.93 12.22
N PRO A 9 -2.54 -3.58 13.29
CA PRO A 9 -2.04 -4.96 13.19
C PRO A 9 -3.11 -5.94 12.70
N ARG A 10 -2.85 -6.60 11.57
CA ARG A 10 -3.80 -7.46 10.84
C ARG A 10 -4.10 -8.82 11.46
N VAL A 11 -3.26 -9.28 12.40
CA VAL A 11 -3.30 -10.68 12.84
C VAL A 11 -4.51 -11.02 13.72
N GLY A 12 -5.16 -10.00 14.30
CA GLY A 12 -6.21 -10.14 15.32
C GLY A 12 -5.63 -10.36 16.72
N ASN A 13 -6.42 -10.07 17.77
CA ASN A 13 -5.97 -10.12 19.18
C ASN A 13 -5.57 -11.52 19.64
N LEU A 14 -6.24 -12.55 19.12
CA LEU A 14 -6.00 -13.96 19.40
C LEU A 14 -5.37 -14.71 18.21
N ARG A 15 -4.77 -13.98 17.27
CA ARG A 15 -4.17 -14.50 16.03
C ARG A 15 -5.19 -15.17 15.10
N GLU A 16 -6.43 -14.65 15.07
CA GLU A 16 -7.55 -15.23 14.34
C GLU A 16 -7.20 -15.40 12.85
N LEU A 17 -6.58 -14.38 12.22
CA LEU A 17 -6.16 -14.46 10.83
C LEU A 17 -5.17 -15.60 10.59
N LYS A 18 -4.16 -15.75 11.46
CA LYS A 18 -3.17 -16.80 11.32
C LYS A 18 -3.83 -18.18 11.31
N PHE A 19 -4.67 -18.47 12.32
CA PHE A 19 -5.31 -19.76 12.43
C PHE A 19 -6.31 -20.03 11.30
N ALA A 20 -7.04 -19.00 10.84
CA ALA A 20 -7.93 -19.13 9.70
C ALA A 20 -7.15 -19.44 8.40
N THR A 21 -6.06 -18.73 8.15
CA THR A 21 -5.20 -18.95 6.98
C THR A 21 -4.57 -20.35 6.99
N GLU A 22 -4.10 -20.83 8.16
CA GLU A 22 -3.57 -22.20 8.29
C GLU A 22 -4.65 -23.26 8.02
N LYS A 23 -5.88 -23.06 8.48
CA LYS A 23 -7.01 -23.95 8.19
C LYS A 23 -7.40 -23.93 6.72
N TYR A 24 -7.35 -22.77 6.08
CA TYR A 24 -7.60 -22.62 4.65
C TYR A 24 -6.58 -23.41 3.83
N PHE A 25 -5.30 -23.30 4.13
CA PHE A 25 -4.25 -24.08 3.45
C PHE A 25 -4.35 -25.58 3.68
N LYS A 26 -5.02 -26.00 4.73
CA LYS A 26 -5.32 -27.44 5.00
C LYS A 26 -6.68 -27.87 4.44
N HIS A 27 -7.35 -27.02 3.65
CA HIS A 27 -8.71 -27.25 3.11
C HIS A 27 -9.75 -27.57 4.20
N GLN A 28 -9.57 -27.06 5.42
CA GLN A 28 -10.47 -27.22 6.56
C GLN A 28 -11.57 -26.16 6.61
N ILE A 29 -11.37 -25.03 5.94
CA ILE A 29 -12.37 -23.98 5.75
C ILE A 29 -12.37 -23.53 4.30
N SER A 30 -13.50 -22.99 3.85
CA SER A 30 -13.63 -22.40 2.51
C SER A 30 -13.01 -21.01 2.42
N GLN A 31 -12.86 -20.50 1.19
CA GLN A 31 -12.43 -19.12 0.91
C GLN A 31 -13.37 -18.10 1.58
N GLU A 32 -14.68 -18.31 1.48
CA GLU A 32 -15.70 -17.43 2.05
C GLU A 32 -15.56 -17.37 3.58
N ARG A 33 -15.25 -18.49 4.24
CA ARG A 33 -15.04 -18.49 5.69
C ARG A 33 -13.77 -17.72 6.07
N LEU A 34 -12.67 -17.86 5.30
CA LEU A 34 -11.46 -17.09 5.51
C LEU A 34 -11.72 -15.59 5.34
N GLN A 35 -12.42 -15.19 4.28
CA GLN A 35 -12.80 -13.80 4.04
C GLN A 35 -13.71 -13.25 5.13
N THR A 36 -14.65 -14.07 5.64
CA THR A 36 -15.51 -13.68 6.78
C THR A 36 -14.69 -13.40 8.03
N VAL A 37 -13.70 -14.24 8.37
CA VAL A 37 -12.81 -13.99 9.51
C VAL A 37 -12.03 -12.68 9.33
N ALA A 38 -11.52 -12.43 8.12
CA ALA A 38 -10.83 -11.19 7.81
C ALA A 38 -11.74 -9.97 8.01
N LYS A 39 -12.99 -10.05 7.54
CA LYS A 39 -14.01 -9.02 7.73
C LYS A 39 -14.32 -8.76 9.21
N GLU A 40 -14.52 -9.83 9.99
CA GLU A 40 -14.77 -9.75 11.45
C GLU A 40 -13.62 -9.03 12.18
N ILE A 41 -12.36 -9.25 11.74
CA ILE A 41 -11.18 -8.58 12.31
C ILE A 41 -11.20 -7.09 11.96
N ARG A 42 -11.39 -6.73 10.68
CA ARG A 42 -11.43 -5.33 10.24
C ARG A 42 -12.56 -4.55 10.94
N GLU A 43 -13.75 -5.12 11.01
CA GLU A 43 -14.88 -4.49 11.70
C GLU A 43 -14.55 -4.16 13.17
N LYS A 44 -13.96 -5.11 13.91
CA LYS A 44 -13.54 -4.89 15.31
C LYS A 44 -12.52 -3.75 15.42
N GLN A 45 -11.55 -3.70 14.49
CA GLN A 45 -10.51 -2.68 14.47
C GLN A 45 -11.10 -1.29 14.18
N TRP A 46 -11.94 -1.16 13.17
CA TRP A 46 -12.57 0.11 12.82
C TRP A 46 -13.47 0.64 13.94
N ARG A 47 -14.28 -0.23 14.59
CA ARG A 47 -15.09 0.17 15.75
C ARG A 47 -14.21 0.64 16.90
N LEU A 48 -13.14 -0.10 17.22
CA LEU A 48 -12.19 0.27 18.27
C LEU A 48 -11.57 1.65 18.01
N LEU A 49 -11.13 1.91 16.79
CA LEU A 49 -10.53 3.19 16.42
C LEU A 49 -11.54 4.34 16.52
N LYS A 50 -12.77 4.12 16.04
CA LYS A 50 -13.85 5.12 16.14
C LYS A 50 -14.22 5.42 17.59
N GLU A 51 -14.37 4.40 18.42
CA GLU A 51 -14.69 4.54 19.85
C GLU A 51 -13.59 5.27 20.62
N ASN A 52 -12.34 5.17 20.18
CA ASN A 52 -11.20 5.88 20.77
C ASN A 52 -10.94 7.26 20.14
N GLY A 53 -11.84 7.77 19.31
CA GLY A 53 -11.81 9.13 18.79
C GLY A 53 -10.72 9.37 17.73
N ILE A 54 -10.34 8.34 16.95
CA ILE A 54 -9.47 8.53 15.80
C ILE A 54 -10.27 9.16 14.66
N ASP A 55 -9.81 10.30 14.15
CA ASP A 55 -10.47 11.06 13.08
C ASP A 55 -10.26 10.42 11.70
N LEU A 56 -9.00 10.05 11.38
CA LEU A 56 -8.60 9.46 10.11
C LEU A 56 -8.29 7.97 10.31
N ILE A 57 -9.34 7.16 10.28
CA ILE A 57 -9.27 5.71 10.46
C ILE A 57 -8.79 5.06 9.14
N PRO A 58 -7.76 4.19 9.14
CA PRO A 58 -7.30 3.53 7.93
C PRO A 58 -8.26 2.43 7.46
N SER A 59 -8.27 2.18 6.14
CA SER A 59 -8.75 0.95 5.50
C SER A 59 -7.75 0.54 4.42
N ASN A 60 -7.87 -0.66 3.87
CA ASN A 60 -6.90 -1.27 2.96
C ASN A 60 -5.49 -1.48 3.55
N ASP A 61 -5.32 -1.22 4.85
CA ASP A 61 -4.14 -1.53 5.63
C ASP A 61 -4.10 -2.99 6.10
N PHE A 62 -5.24 -3.67 6.07
CA PHE A 62 -5.35 -5.11 6.29
C PHE A 62 -4.83 -5.88 5.08
N SER A 63 -4.02 -6.92 5.31
CA SER A 63 -3.48 -7.80 4.28
C SER A 63 -3.51 -9.24 4.70
N PHE A 64 -3.74 -10.17 3.78
CA PHE A 64 -3.56 -11.60 4.04
C PHE A 64 -2.09 -11.97 4.18
N TYR A 65 -1.18 -11.23 3.55
CA TYR A 65 0.25 -11.47 3.62
C TYR A 65 1.04 -10.17 3.83
N ASP A 66 1.17 -9.30 2.81
CA ASP A 66 1.81 -7.98 2.91
C ASP A 66 1.18 -6.97 1.97
N THR A 67 1.30 -5.68 2.32
CA THR A 67 0.65 -4.56 1.61
C THR A 67 1.30 -4.27 0.25
N LEU A 68 2.57 -4.61 0.06
CA LEU A 68 3.24 -4.43 -1.24
C LEU A 68 2.70 -5.46 -2.24
N LEU A 69 2.50 -6.70 -1.81
CA LEU A 69 1.88 -7.75 -2.62
C LEU A 69 0.42 -7.41 -2.94
N ASP A 70 -0.32 -6.84 -1.97
CA ASP A 70 -1.69 -6.35 -2.20
C ASP A 70 -1.70 -5.27 -3.30
N SER A 71 -0.76 -4.31 -3.24
CA SER A 71 -0.64 -3.27 -4.26
C SER A 71 -0.27 -3.83 -5.64
N ALA A 72 0.62 -4.81 -5.68
CA ALA A 72 0.99 -5.50 -6.91
C ALA A 72 -0.23 -6.21 -7.54
N ALA A 73 -1.00 -6.95 -6.74
CA ALA A 73 -2.21 -7.62 -7.19
C ALA A 73 -3.27 -6.60 -7.67
N LEU A 74 -3.44 -5.48 -6.95
CA LEU A 74 -4.37 -4.40 -7.32
C LEU A 74 -4.08 -3.85 -8.71
N PHE A 75 -2.80 -3.72 -9.07
CA PHE A 75 -2.35 -3.16 -10.35
C PHE A 75 -1.98 -4.21 -11.40
N ASN A 76 -2.47 -5.45 -11.28
CA ASN A 76 -2.23 -6.56 -12.23
C ASN A 76 -0.74 -6.94 -12.39
N ILE A 77 0.09 -6.61 -11.41
CA ILE A 77 1.50 -7.00 -11.38
C ILE A 77 1.59 -8.43 -10.85
N ILE A 78 1.20 -9.36 -11.71
CA ILE A 78 1.15 -10.80 -11.45
C ILE A 78 1.96 -11.49 -12.54
N PRO A 79 3.10 -12.13 -12.24
CA PRO A 79 3.89 -12.86 -13.22
C PRO A 79 3.11 -13.95 -13.94
N SER A 80 3.43 -14.17 -15.22
CA SER A 80 2.73 -15.09 -16.13
C SER A 80 2.63 -16.50 -15.55
N ARG A 81 3.69 -16.98 -14.88
CA ARG A 81 3.70 -18.32 -14.25
C ARG A 81 2.61 -18.54 -13.20
N TYR A 82 2.11 -17.49 -12.55
CA TYR A 82 0.98 -17.61 -11.60
C TYR A 82 -0.37 -17.48 -12.30
N LYS A 83 -0.47 -16.66 -13.36
CA LYS A 83 -1.68 -16.55 -14.19
C LYS A 83 -2.02 -17.87 -14.90
N GLU A 84 -0.99 -18.58 -15.38
CA GLU A 84 -1.11 -19.87 -16.06
C GLU A 84 -1.69 -20.97 -15.16
N LEU A 85 -1.60 -20.83 -13.83
CA LEU A 85 -2.23 -21.78 -12.90
C LEU A 85 -3.76 -21.75 -12.94
N ASN A 86 -4.39 -20.70 -13.49
CA ASN A 86 -5.84 -20.52 -13.56
C ASN A 86 -6.55 -20.77 -12.21
N LEU A 87 -6.00 -20.23 -11.15
CA LEU A 87 -6.54 -20.28 -9.79
C LEU A 87 -7.51 -19.12 -9.54
N SER A 88 -8.23 -19.17 -8.41
CA SER A 88 -8.95 -18.00 -7.92
C SER A 88 -7.98 -16.85 -7.62
N ASP A 89 -8.47 -15.60 -7.56
CA ASP A 89 -7.62 -14.43 -7.24
C ASP A 89 -6.91 -14.60 -5.90
N LEU A 90 -7.62 -15.12 -4.88
CA LEU A 90 -7.04 -15.35 -3.56
C LEU A 90 -6.00 -16.47 -3.58
N ASP A 91 -6.23 -17.55 -4.31
CA ASP A 91 -5.26 -18.64 -4.44
C ASP A 91 -4.05 -18.22 -5.26
N THR A 92 -4.24 -17.40 -6.30
CA THR A 92 -3.15 -16.77 -7.06
C THR A 92 -2.30 -15.88 -6.15
N TYR A 93 -2.94 -15.06 -5.33
CA TYR A 93 -2.26 -14.24 -4.32
C TYR A 93 -1.44 -15.10 -3.34
N PHE A 94 -2.01 -16.20 -2.84
CA PHE A 94 -1.28 -17.12 -1.97
C PHE A 94 -0.20 -17.91 -2.73
N ALA A 95 -0.40 -18.24 -4.01
CA ALA A 95 0.64 -18.84 -4.83
C ALA A 95 1.86 -17.90 -4.98
N MET A 96 1.64 -16.60 -5.16
CA MET A 96 2.72 -15.61 -5.15
C MET A 96 3.46 -15.55 -3.82
N SER A 97 2.75 -15.64 -2.68
CA SER A 97 3.35 -15.47 -1.36
C SER A 97 4.04 -16.74 -0.81
N ARG A 98 3.61 -17.93 -1.19
CA ARG A 98 4.10 -19.20 -0.61
C ARG A 98 4.46 -20.28 -1.62
N GLY A 99 4.26 -20.01 -2.91
CA GLY A 99 4.32 -21.01 -3.96
C GLY A 99 3.02 -21.83 -4.06
N TYR A 100 2.94 -22.61 -5.11
CA TYR A 100 1.83 -23.53 -5.33
C TYR A 100 2.37 -24.85 -5.84
N GLN A 101 1.84 -25.96 -5.32
CA GLN A 101 2.12 -27.31 -5.78
C GLN A 101 0.81 -28.09 -5.78
N GLY A 102 0.37 -28.53 -6.94
CA GLY A 102 -0.90 -29.25 -7.07
C GLY A 102 -1.32 -29.51 -8.53
N ASN A 103 -2.60 -29.76 -8.74
CA ASN A 103 -3.14 -30.18 -10.03
C ASN A 103 -3.01 -29.15 -11.16
N HIS A 104 -2.81 -27.86 -10.80
CA HIS A 104 -2.67 -26.75 -11.77
C HIS A 104 -1.22 -26.43 -12.13
N GLY A 105 -0.26 -27.09 -11.51
CA GLY A 105 1.17 -26.89 -11.78
C GLY A 105 2.03 -26.88 -10.51
N ASP A 106 3.28 -26.45 -10.69
CA ASP A 106 4.26 -26.29 -9.61
C ASP A 106 4.99 -24.96 -9.84
N VAL A 107 4.81 -24.01 -8.92
CA VAL A 107 5.49 -22.72 -8.98
C VAL A 107 6.06 -22.33 -7.62
N ARG A 108 7.26 -21.76 -7.62
CA ARG A 108 7.89 -21.22 -6.41
C ARG A 108 7.25 -19.88 -6.04
N ALA A 109 7.27 -19.55 -4.75
CA ALA A 109 6.91 -18.23 -4.26
C ALA A 109 7.80 -17.13 -4.87
N LEU A 110 7.31 -15.91 -4.84
CA LEU A 110 8.14 -14.72 -5.06
C LEU A 110 9.30 -14.67 -4.05
N ALA A 111 10.37 -13.96 -4.38
CA ALA A 111 11.45 -13.74 -3.44
C ALA A 111 10.94 -12.93 -2.23
N MET A 112 11.49 -13.21 -1.06
CA MET A 112 11.16 -12.54 0.18
C MET A 112 12.33 -11.68 0.65
N LYS A 113 12.06 -10.42 1.01
CA LYS A 113 13.04 -9.50 1.57
C LYS A 113 12.52 -8.89 2.87
N LYS A 114 13.43 -8.42 3.72
CA LYS A 114 13.05 -7.66 4.92
C LYS A 114 12.36 -6.36 4.53
N TRP A 115 11.29 -6.03 5.27
CA TRP A 115 10.64 -4.74 5.19
C TRP A 115 11.46 -3.73 5.99
N PHE A 116 12.34 -3.00 5.29
CA PHE A 116 13.27 -2.02 5.84
C PHE A 116 14.10 -2.58 7.02
N ASN A 117 14.15 -1.86 8.14
CA ASN A 117 14.89 -2.25 9.36
C ASN A 117 14.08 -3.14 10.32
N THR A 118 12.89 -3.60 9.93
CA THR A 118 12.01 -4.43 10.74
C THR A 118 12.34 -5.93 10.64
N ASN A 119 11.70 -6.72 11.50
CA ASN A 119 11.69 -8.19 11.37
C ASN A 119 10.56 -8.71 10.46
N TYR A 120 9.74 -7.82 9.91
CA TYR A 120 8.75 -8.19 8.89
C TYR A 120 9.41 -8.35 7.53
N HIS A 121 8.74 -9.11 6.66
CA HIS A 121 9.19 -9.38 5.31
C HIS A 121 8.05 -9.06 4.34
N TYR A 122 8.41 -8.73 3.13
CA TYR A 122 7.50 -8.57 2.01
C TYR A 122 7.90 -9.49 0.86
N MET A 123 6.92 -9.87 0.05
CA MET A 123 7.16 -10.56 -1.21
C MET A 123 7.54 -9.55 -2.27
N VAL A 124 8.68 -9.78 -2.91
CA VAL A 124 9.18 -8.88 -3.96
C VAL A 124 8.34 -9.08 -5.23
N PRO A 125 7.48 -8.14 -5.62
CA PRO A 125 6.73 -8.27 -6.85
C PRO A 125 7.69 -8.33 -8.04
N GLU A 126 7.30 -9.05 -9.09
CA GLU A 126 8.09 -9.16 -10.32
C GLU A 126 7.29 -8.59 -11.48
N ILE A 127 7.97 -7.80 -12.32
CA ILE A 127 7.43 -7.27 -13.57
C ILE A 127 8.18 -7.93 -14.73
N GLU A 128 7.41 -8.47 -15.68
CA GLU A 128 7.86 -9.00 -16.97
C GLU A 128 7.65 -7.94 -18.07
N ASP A 129 8.33 -8.06 -19.21
CA ASP A 129 8.30 -7.05 -20.28
C ASP A 129 6.89 -6.78 -20.84
N ASP A 130 6.01 -7.78 -20.79
CA ASP A 130 4.64 -7.73 -21.25
C ASP A 130 3.62 -7.48 -20.14
N THR A 131 4.07 -7.19 -18.92
CA THR A 131 3.18 -6.87 -17.80
C THR A 131 2.34 -5.63 -18.12
N ASP A 132 1.02 -5.80 -18.19
CA ASP A 132 0.04 -4.73 -18.40
C ASP A 132 -0.37 -4.14 -17.04
N ILE A 133 0.36 -3.10 -16.60
CA ILE A 133 0.10 -2.41 -15.33
C ILE A 133 -1.17 -1.59 -15.47
N LYS A 134 -2.20 -1.95 -14.73
CA LYS A 134 -3.49 -1.25 -14.70
C LYS A 134 -4.28 -1.58 -13.43
N LEU A 135 -5.17 -0.70 -13.05
CA LEU A 135 -6.08 -0.93 -11.92
C LEU A 135 -7.11 -2.01 -12.28
N THR A 136 -6.95 -3.22 -11.76
CA THR A 136 -7.89 -4.34 -11.96
C THR A 136 -8.54 -4.78 -10.66
N GLY A 137 -7.85 -4.67 -9.54
CA GLY A 137 -8.37 -5.07 -8.25
C GLY A 137 -9.39 -4.09 -7.66
N THR A 138 -10.20 -4.58 -6.74
CA THR A 138 -11.25 -3.80 -6.07
C THR A 138 -11.05 -3.68 -4.57
N LYS A 139 -10.11 -4.43 -3.98
CA LYS A 139 -9.89 -4.56 -2.53
C LYS A 139 -9.95 -3.23 -1.78
N LEU A 140 -9.25 -2.19 -2.28
CA LEU A 140 -9.21 -0.87 -1.65
C LEU A 140 -10.61 -0.27 -1.49
N PHE A 141 -11.42 -0.37 -2.54
CA PHE A 141 -12.79 0.14 -2.56
C PHE A 141 -13.74 -0.75 -1.76
N ASP A 142 -13.57 -2.06 -1.84
CA ASP A 142 -14.40 -3.03 -1.13
C ASP A 142 -14.26 -2.85 0.39
N GLU A 143 -13.03 -2.70 0.90
CA GLU A 143 -12.79 -2.46 2.32
C GLU A 143 -13.28 -1.06 2.76
N PHE A 144 -13.16 -0.04 1.92
CA PHE A 144 -13.76 1.26 2.18
C PHE A 144 -15.29 1.16 2.32
N HIS A 145 -15.96 0.53 1.35
CA HIS A 145 -17.42 0.34 1.40
C HIS A 145 -17.85 -0.54 2.58
N GLU A 146 -17.06 -1.55 2.92
CA GLU A 146 -17.31 -2.39 4.10
C GLU A 146 -17.34 -1.56 5.38
N ALA A 147 -16.39 -0.63 5.57
CA ALA A 147 -16.37 0.29 6.71
C ALA A 147 -17.52 1.31 6.63
N LEU A 148 -17.81 1.82 5.43
CA LEU A 148 -18.89 2.78 5.21
C LEU A 148 -20.27 2.20 5.60
N HIS A 149 -20.53 0.92 5.30
CA HIS A 149 -21.73 0.22 5.73
C HIS A 149 -21.88 0.13 7.27
N LEU A 150 -20.78 0.26 8.01
CA LEU A 150 -20.79 0.36 9.48
C LEU A 150 -20.95 1.81 9.97
N GLY A 151 -21.13 2.77 9.05
CA GLY A 151 -21.17 4.20 9.37
C GLY A 151 -19.81 4.77 9.75
N ILE A 152 -18.71 4.19 9.24
CA ILE A 152 -17.34 4.61 9.51
C ILE A 152 -16.69 5.05 8.19
N LEU A 153 -16.41 6.35 8.09
CA LEU A 153 -15.59 6.89 7.01
C LEU A 153 -14.12 6.57 7.29
N THR A 154 -13.47 5.95 6.32
CA THR A 154 -12.06 5.57 6.42
C THR A 154 -11.21 6.33 5.42
N LYS A 155 -9.92 6.29 5.65
CA LYS A 155 -8.85 6.78 4.77
C LYS A 155 -8.15 5.54 4.21
N PRO A 156 -8.41 5.15 2.94
CA PRO A 156 -7.68 4.05 2.33
C PRO A 156 -6.18 4.29 2.31
N VAL A 157 -5.42 3.24 2.63
CA VAL A 157 -3.96 3.23 2.66
C VAL A 157 -3.45 2.31 1.55
N ILE A 158 -2.48 2.76 0.78
CA ILE A 158 -1.84 1.98 -0.27
C ILE A 158 -0.36 2.32 -0.36
N THR A 159 0.47 1.35 -0.73
CA THR A 159 1.87 1.65 -1.06
C THR A 159 1.93 2.68 -2.18
N GLY A 160 2.73 3.72 -2.01
CA GLY A 160 2.87 4.76 -3.02
C GLY A 160 3.65 4.28 -4.26
N PRO A 161 3.42 4.91 -5.42
CA PRO A 161 3.98 4.46 -6.69
C PRO A 161 5.52 4.49 -6.74
N PHE A 162 6.14 5.44 -6.06
CA PHE A 162 7.61 5.52 -6.02
C PHE A 162 8.20 4.33 -5.25
N THR A 163 7.70 4.05 -4.05
CA THR A 163 8.13 2.88 -3.26
C THR A 163 7.85 1.58 -4.00
N LEU A 164 6.68 1.45 -4.64
CA LEU A 164 6.33 0.26 -5.39
C LEU A 164 7.33 0.03 -6.54
N LEU A 165 7.61 1.05 -7.38
CA LEU A 165 8.60 0.97 -8.46
C LEU A 165 10.01 0.61 -7.95
N LYS A 166 10.42 1.14 -6.80
CA LYS A 166 11.77 0.91 -6.24
C LYS A 166 11.92 -0.47 -5.60
N LEU A 167 10.85 -1.12 -5.18
CA LEU A 167 10.88 -2.42 -4.51
C LEU A 167 10.55 -3.60 -5.42
N ILE A 168 10.04 -3.35 -6.62
CA ILE A 168 9.77 -4.35 -7.65
C ILE A 168 11.09 -4.90 -8.23
N ARG A 169 11.07 -6.17 -8.63
CA ARG A 169 12.10 -6.79 -9.44
C ARG A 169 11.68 -6.79 -10.91
N TYR A 170 12.53 -6.22 -11.75
CA TYR A 170 12.38 -6.25 -13.21
C TYR A 170 13.06 -7.51 -13.74
N THR A 171 12.30 -8.38 -14.43
CA THR A 171 12.76 -9.73 -14.81
C THR A 171 13.02 -9.91 -16.30
N GLY A 172 12.68 -8.91 -17.12
CA GLY A 172 12.90 -8.88 -18.56
C GLY A 172 14.03 -7.94 -18.99
N GLU A 173 13.96 -7.48 -20.23
CA GLU A 173 14.87 -6.47 -20.80
C GLU A 173 14.50 -5.06 -20.36
N LYS A 174 13.19 -4.78 -20.20
CA LYS A 174 12.69 -3.51 -19.69
C LYS A 174 13.09 -3.29 -18.24
N GLN A 175 13.34 -2.03 -17.91
CA GLN A 175 13.76 -1.61 -16.58
C GLN A 175 12.81 -0.56 -15.99
N LEU A 176 13.06 -0.09 -14.77
CA LEU A 176 12.20 0.87 -14.06
C LEU A 176 11.69 2.03 -14.95
N PRO A 177 12.53 2.70 -15.79
CA PRO A 177 12.05 3.83 -16.60
C PRO A 177 10.89 3.47 -17.55
N ASP A 178 10.87 2.24 -18.07
CA ASP A 178 9.86 1.78 -19.03
C ASP A 178 8.47 1.60 -18.38
N PHE A 179 8.44 1.43 -17.06
CA PHE A 179 7.21 1.18 -16.29
C PHE A 179 6.69 2.42 -15.52
N VAL A 180 7.40 3.56 -15.62
CA VAL A 180 7.00 4.79 -14.91
C VAL A 180 5.65 5.31 -15.40
N GLU A 181 5.48 5.48 -16.72
CA GLU A 181 4.23 6.00 -17.29
C GLU A 181 3.05 5.03 -17.06
N PRO A 182 3.17 3.71 -17.33
CA PRO A 182 2.10 2.77 -16.97
C PRO A 182 1.72 2.81 -15.49
N MET A 183 2.69 2.94 -14.59
CA MET A 183 2.43 3.05 -13.15
C MET A 183 1.68 4.35 -12.80
N ILE A 184 2.09 5.48 -13.37
CA ILE A 184 1.39 6.76 -13.17
C ILE A 184 -0.06 6.64 -13.61
N HIS A 185 -0.32 6.12 -14.82
CA HIS A 185 -1.69 5.93 -15.33
C HIS A 185 -2.53 5.04 -14.41
N ALA A 186 -1.99 3.94 -13.91
CA ALA A 186 -2.71 3.06 -12.99
C ALA A 186 -3.10 3.77 -11.67
N TYR A 187 -2.23 4.64 -11.14
CA TYR A 187 -2.56 5.45 -9.97
C TYR A 187 -3.48 6.63 -10.29
N GLU A 188 -3.43 7.22 -11.49
CA GLU A 188 -4.42 8.19 -11.95
C GLU A 188 -5.82 7.57 -12.02
N ASP A 189 -5.93 6.33 -12.53
CA ASP A 189 -7.19 5.57 -12.55
C ASP A 189 -7.70 5.30 -11.13
N LEU A 190 -6.81 4.96 -10.19
CA LEU A 190 -7.14 4.80 -8.78
C LEU A 190 -7.71 6.09 -8.19
N ILE A 191 -7.04 7.22 -8.39
CA ILE A 191 -7.47 8.55 -7.93
C ILE A 191 -8.82 8.92 -8.55
N SER A 192 -8.97 8.73 -9.86
CA SER A 192 -10.21 9.02 -10.58
C SER A 192 -11.38 8.19 -10.05
N LYS A 193 -11.15 6.89 -9.81
CA LYS A 193 -12.16 6.01 -9.23
C LYS A 193 -12.51 6.41 -7.79
N ALA A 194 -11.50 6.79 -6.97
CA ALA A 194 -11.73 7.27 -5.62
C ALA A 194 -12.59 8.55 -5.57
N GLN A 195 -12.41 9.48 -6.50
CA GLN A 195 -13.24 10.69 -6.63
C GLN A 195 -14.72 10.38 -6.94
N GLY A 196 -15.00 9.25 -7.55
CA GLY A 196 -16.37 8.77 -7.81
C GLY A 196 -17.05 8.12 -6.59
N THR A 197 -16.41 8.13 -5.42
CA THR A 197 -16.89 7.54 -4.18
C THR A 197 -16.93 8.57 -3.05
N GLU A 198 -17.31 8.15 -1.83
CA GLU A 198 -17.28 8.99 -0.62
C GLU A 198 -15.86 9.07 0.02
N ILE A 199 -14.82 8.56 -0.63
CA ILE A 199 -13.44 8.67 -0.14
C ILE A 199 -13.02 10.14 -0.15
N SER A 200 -12.79 10.70 1.02
CA SER A 200 -12.33 12.08 1.18
C SER A 200 -10.82 12.20 1.38
N TRP A 201 -10.18 11.16 1.88
CA TRP A 201 -8.74 11.06 2.07
C TRP A 201 -8.20 9.75 1.52
N ILE A 202 -7.02 9.80 0.89
CA ILE A 202 -6.21 8.63 0.55
C ILE A 202 -4.80 8.81 1.10
N GLN A 203 -4.19 7.74 1.61
CA GLN A 203 -2.82 7.73 2.08
C GLN A 203 -1.95 6.91 1.14
N PHE A 204 -0.88 7.53 0.65
CA PHE A 204 0.21 6.85 -0.05
C PHE A 204 1.38 6.63 0.90
N ASP A 205 1.71 5.37 1.18
CA ASP A 205 2.87 5.00 1.99
C ASP A 205 4.12 4.99 1.12
N GLU A 206 5.04 5.90 1.41
CA GLU A 206 6.31 6.07 0.69
C GLU A 206 7.53 5.88 1.61
N PRO A 207 7.66 4.71 2.25
CA PRO A 207 8.79 4.47 3.15
C PRO A 207 10.15 4.44 2.44
N TYR A 208 10.20 4.24 1.11
CA TYR A 208 11.47 4.29 0.38
C TYR A 208 12.14 5.67 0.43
N LEU A 209 11.39 6.73 0.74
CA LEU A 209 11.90 8.10 0.83
C LEU A 209 12.91 8.33 1.98
N VAL A 210 13.05 7.38 2.90
CA VAL A 210 14.03 7.46 4.00
C VAL A 210 15.42 6.90 3.64
N HIS A 211 15.56 6.31 2.43
CA HIS A 211 16.86 5.89 1.90
C HIS A 211 17.67 7.07 1.37
N ASP A 212 18.97 6.85 1.17
CA ASP A 212 19.83 7.79 0.44
C ASP A 212 19.33 7.86 -1.01
N LEU A 213 18.83 9.03 -1.41
CA LEU A 213 18.22 9.25 -2.73
C LEU A 213 19.19 9.93 -3.69
N SER A 214 19.31 9.39 -4.89
CA SER A 214 19.99 10.06 -5.99
C SER A 214 19.18 11.25 -6.54
N SER A 215 19.83 12.13 -7.30
CA SER A 215 19.13 13.19 -8.03
C SER A 215 18.03 12.66 -8.96
N ASP A 216 18.27 11.48 -9.56
CA ASP A 216 17.29 10.83 -10.46
C ASP A 216 16.09 10.30 -9.68
N ASP A 217 16.30 9.78 -8.47
CA ASP A 217 15.22 9.34 -7.57
C ASP A 217 14.34 10.52 -7.16
N ILE A 218 14.96 11.65 -6.79
CA ILE A 218 14.25 12.88 -6.43
C ILE A 218 13.45 13.41 -7.63
N ALA A 219 14.04 13.44 -8.81
CA ALA A 219 13.38 13.85 -10.05
C ALA A 219 12.21 12.92 -10.41
N LEU A 220 12.38 11.60 -10.26
CA LEU A 220 11.36 10.60 -10.48
C LEU A 220 10.17 10.79 -9.53
N PHE A 221 10.42 10.90 -8.23
CA PHE A 221 9.38 11.15 -7.22
C PHE A 221 8.59 12.44 -7.55
N LYS A 222 9.31 13.52 -7.83
CA LYS A 222 8.70 14.80 -8.19
C LYS A 222 7.83 14.69 -9.45
N LYS A 223 8.31 14.01 -10.50
CA LYS A 223 7.55 13.76 -11.73
C LYS A 223 6.25 13.03 -11.42
N ILE A 224 6.33 11.89 -10.72
CA ILE A 224 5.18 11.06 -10.38
C ILE A 224 4.12 11.88 -9.63
N TYR A 225 4.50 12.50 -8.52
CA TYR A 225 3.53 13.18 -7.67
C TYR A 225 3.05 14.51 -8.24
N THR A 226 3.81 15.20 -9.08
CA THR A 226 3.29 16.37 -9.82
C THR A 226 2.12 15.98 -10.70
N LEU A 227 2.21 14.85 -11.41
CA LEU A 227 1.14 14.37 -12.29
C LEU A 227 -0.07 13.87 -11.49
N LEU A 228 0.15 13.04 -10.49
CA LEU A 228 -0.92 12.46 -9.68
C LEU A 228 -1.71 13.53 -8.89
N LEU A 229 -0.99 14.47 -8.26
CA LEU A 229 -1.63 15.52 -7.47
C LEU A 229 -2.39 16.52 -8.34
N ALA A 230 -2.00 16.72 -9.60
CA ALA A 230 -2.77 17.52 -10.57
C ALA A 230 -4.15 16.88 -10.88
N LYS A 231 -4.30 15.58 -10.66
CA LYS A 231 -5.56 14.84 -10.90
C LYS A 231 -6.41 14.62 -9.65
N LYS A 232 -5.94 15.01 -8.46
CA LYS A 232 -6.61 14.67 -7.20
C LYS A 232 -7.99 15.33 -7.00
N GLY A 233 -8.29 16.44 -7.70
CA GLY A 233 -9.55 17.18 -7.54
C GLY A 233 -9.80 17.56 -6.07
N ASN A 234 -10.95 17.14 -5.52
CA ASN A 234 -11.31 17.35 -4.11
C ASN A 234 -10.80 16.24 -3.16
N LEU A 235 -10.21 15.18 -3.70
CA LEU A 235 -9.61 14.11 -2.90
C LEU A 235 -8.37 14.64 -2.18
N LYS A 236 -8.34 14.48 -0.87
CA LYS A 236 -7.18 14.86 -0.05
C LYS A 236 -6.16 13.73 -0.05
N VAL A 237 -4.91 14.09 -0.30
CA VAL A 237 -3.80 13.14 -0.40
C VAL A 237 -2.83 13.34 0.74
N LEU A 238 -2.66 12.29 1.56
CA LEU A 238 -1.64 12.18 2.58
C LEU A 238 -0.50 11.31 2.04
N VAL A 239 0.72 11.83 2.05
CA VAL A 239 1.93 11.01 1.88
C VAL A 239 2.49 10.65 3.26
N GLN A 240 2.73 9.37 3.51
CA GLN A 240 3.22 8.88 4.79
C GLN A 240 4.60 8.27 4.66
N THR A 241 5.53 8.71 5.49
CA THR A 241 6.88 8.16 5.61
C THR A 241 7.11 7.57 7.01
N TYR A 242 7.94 6.56 7.09
CA TYR A 242 8.34 5.90 8.34
C TYR A 242 9.66 5.15 8.17
N PHE A 243 10.31 4.75 9.27
CA PHE A 243 11.61 4.09 9.39
C PHE A 243 12.83 4.99 9.22
N GLY A 244 12.65 6.31 9.24
CA GLY A 244 13.75 7.26 9.15
C GLY A 244 13.29 8.67 8.80
N ASP A 245 14.24 9.55 8.58
CA ASP A 245 13.98 10.92 8.12
C ASP A 245 14.12 11.03 6.58
N VAL A 246 13.54 12.09 6.04
CA VAL A 246 13.45 12.34 4.58
C VAL A 246 14.37 13.50 4.17
N ARG A 247 15.58 13.55 4.71
CA ARG A 247 16.52 14.68 4.53
C ARG A 247 16.81 15.02 3.07
N ASP A 248 16.94 14.00 2.22
CA ASP A 248 17.31 14.18 0.81
C ASP A 248 16.18 14.74 -0.04
N ILE A 249 14.93 14.59 0.41
CA ILE A 249 13.73 14.95 -0.36
C ILE A 249 12.78 15.91 0.37
N TYR A 250 13.14 16.38 1.56
CA TYR A 250 12.26 17.20 2.40
C TYR A 250 11.70 18.42 1.67
N HIS A 251 12.55 19.12 0.91
CA HIS A 251 12.16 20.31 0.17
C HIS A 251 11.11 19.99 -0.91
N GLU A 252 11.34 18.97 -1.74
CA GLU A 252 10.39 18.55 -2.78
C GLU A 252 9.10 18.05 -2.16
N LEU A 253 9.19 17.22 -1.12
CA LEU A 253 8.05 16.67 -0.41
C LEU A 253 7.14 17.77 0.15
N THR A 254 7.73 18.80 0.74
CA THR A 254 6.97 19.93 1.31
C THR A 254 6.45 20.90 0.26
N SER A 255 7.08 20.98 -0.91
CA SER A 255 6.68 21.86 -2.01
C SER A 255 5.52 21.32 -2.86
N LEU A 256 5.37 20.00 -2.97
CA LEU A 256 4.30 19.36 -3.73
C LEU A 256 2.94 19.56 -3.06
N ASP A 257 1.85 19.49 -3.84
CA ASP A 257 0.48 19.82 -3.41
C ASP A 257 -0.21 18.66 -2.61
N PHE A 258 0.51 18.04 -1.69
CA PHE A 258 -0.08 17.15 -0.71
C PHE A 258 -0.94 17.91 0.30
N ASP A 259 -2.03 17.31 0.78
CA ASP A 259 -2.88 17.86 1.84
C ASP A 259 -2.36 17.48 3.22
N GLY A 260 -1.59 16.41 3.33
CA GLY A 260 -0.93 15.97 4.55
C GLY A 260 0.40 15.29 4.27
N ILE A 261 1.33 15.42 5.22
CA ILE A 261 2.64 14.76 5.19
C ILE A 261 2.87 14.11 6.55
N GLY A 262 3.01 12.80 6.56
CA GLY A 262 3.38 12.02 7.72
C GLY A 262 4.89 11.84 7.79
N LEU A 263 5.49 12.27 8.90
CA LEU A 263 6.92 12.21 9.14
C LEU A 263 7.24 11.36 10.37
N ASP A 264 8.33 10.62 10.30
CA ASP A 264 8.81 9.82 11.43
C ASP A 264 9.59 10.67 12.43
N PHE A 265 9.10 10.77 13.66
CA PHE A 265 9.75 11.47 14.76
C PHE A 265 10.45 10.54 15.76
N ILE A 266 10.38 9.22 15.52
CA ILE A 266 10.98 8.20 16.39
C ILE A 266 12.31 7.74 15.80
N GLU A 267 12.29 7.17 14.58
CA GLU A 267 13.48 6.72 13.87
C GLU A 267 14.11 7.85 13.02
N GLY A 268 13.31 8.84 12.62
CA GLY A 268 13.75 10.02 11.87
C GLY A 268 14.46 11.04 12.73
N LYS A 269 15.75 10.80 13.03
CA LYS A 269 16.56 11.61 13.95
C LYS A 269 16.66 13.07 13.53
N GLU A 270 16.71 13.32 12.22
CA GLU A 270 16.83 14.68 11.66
C GLU A 270 15.48 15.35 11.40
N THR A 271 14.36 14.66 11.57
CA THR A 271 13.01 15.22 11.24
C THR A 271 12.76 16.56 11.96
N LYS A 272 13.09 16.67 13.26
CA LYS A 272 12.89 17.90 14.02
C LYS A 272 13.82 19.04 13.55
N SER A 273 15.05 18.73 13.19
CA SER A 273 16.02 19.72 12.70
C SER A 273 15.67 20.19 11.30
N LEU A 274 15.17 19.31 10.44
CA LEU A 274 14.65 19.67 9.10
C LEU A 274 13.49 20.66 9.20
N ILE A 275 12.49 20.37 10.03
CA ILE A 275 11.35 21.28 10.26
C ILE A 275 11.79 22.62 10.82
N LYS A 276 12.74 22.65 11.76
CA LYS A 276 13.26 23.90 12.33
C LYS A 276 14.03 24.73 11.31
N LYS A 277 14.79 24.09 10.44
CA LYS A 277 15.66 24.77 9.45
C LYS A 277 14.85 25.26 8.25
N GLU A 278 13.97 24.43 7.71
CA GLU A 278 13.29 24.66 6.43
C GLU A 278 11.82 25.07 6.58
N GLY A 279 11.26 24.92 7.79
CA GLY A 279 9.85 25.16 8.08
C GLY A 279 8.97 24.00 7.66
N PHE A 280 7.66 24.11 7.95
CA PHE A 280 6.62 23.20 7.49
C PHE A 280 5.46 24.01 6.93
N PRO A 281 4.88 23.66 5.77
CA PRO A 281 3.80 24.40 5.14
C PRO A 281 2.55 24.47 6.03
N LYS A 282 2.06 25.68 6.31
CA LYS A 282 0.91 25.92 7.21
C LYS A 282 -0.42 25.36 6.71
N ASN A 283 -0.53 25.15 5.39
CA ASN A 283 -1.73 24.65 4.71
C ASN A 283 -1.78 23.12 4.64
N LYS A 284 -0.78 22.43 5.16
CA LYS A 284 -0.71 20.95 5.17
C LYS A 284 -0.86 20.41 6.57
N LEU A 285 -1.47 19.21 6.69
CA LEU A 285 -1.44 18.47 7.93
C LEU A 285 -0.06 17.87 8.13
N ASN A 286 0.51 18.08 9.32
CA ASN A 286 1.69 17.38 9.80
C ASN A 286 1.23 16.23 10.69
N MET A 287 1.58 15.00 10.33
CA MET A 287 1.21 13.78 11.05
C MET A 287 2.46 13.02 11.50
#